data_1f834b7296d1cf3ccc59737b9f9a2d82
#
_entry.id   1f834b7296d1cf3ccc59737b9f9a2d82
#
_cell.length_a   1.000
_cell.length_b   1.000
_cell.length_c   1.000
_cell.angle_alpha   90.00
_cell.angle_beta   90.00
_cell.angle_gamma   90.00
#
_symmetry.space_group_name_H-M   'P 1'
#
loop_
_entity.id
_entity.type
_entity.pdbx_description
1 polymer ?
#
loop_
_entity_poly.entity_id
_entity_poly.type
_entity_poly.pdbx_seq_one_letter_code
_entity_poly.pdbx_strand_id
1 'polypeptide(L)'
;MEQQKLDLETTINQAFNDTKGAYTLYEAAKKTKDARLASFNNSKDRFDEGIIDSFNYLQIKQSYDSSVSDEIRSKYDYIFKLKVLEFYFGIPISM
;
A
#
# COMPACT_ATOMS: atom_id res chain seq x y z
N MET A 1 -32.16 -12.46 16.02
CA MET A 1 -31.19 -11.90 16.96
C MET A 1 -29.82 -12.57 16.88
N GLU A 2 -29.79 -13.89 16.98
CA GLU A 2 -28.53 -14.61 16.85
C GLU A 2 -27.86 -14.41 15.48
N GLN A 3 -28.66 -14.34 14.42
CA GLN A 3 -28.19 -14.12 13.08
C GLN A 3 -27.54 -12.76 12.94
N GLN A 4 -28.13 -11.72 13.54
CA GLN A 4 -27.56 -10.37 13.50
C GLN A 4 -26.23 -10.29 14.23
N LYS A 5 -26.12 -10.98 15.36
CA LYS A 5 -24.89 -11.04 16.13
C LYS A 5 -23.80 -11.77 15.35
N LEU A 6 -24.14 -12.88 14.71
CA LEU A 6 -23.20 -13.63 13.89
C LEU A 6 -22.76 -12.82 12.67
N ASP A 7 -23.69 -12.10 12.04
CA ASP A 7 -23.37 -11.26 10.89
C ASP A 7 -22.41 -10.13 11.28
N LEU A 8 -22.62 -9.53 12.45
CA LEU A 8 -21.74 -8.48 12.93
C LEU A 8 -20.34 -9.02 13.23
N GLU A 9 -20.25 -10.17 13.87
CA GLU A 9 -18.97 -10.81 14.15
C GLU A 9 -18.24 -11.15 12.85
N THR A 10 -18.95 -11.69 11.87
CA THR A 10 -18.38 -12.01 10.56
C THR A 10 -17.87 -10.74 9.87
N THR A 11 -18.66 -9.66 9.93
CA THR A 11 -18.29 -8.38 9.33
C THR A 11 -17.03 -7.81 10.00
N ILE A 12 -16.94 -7.88 11.32
CA ILE A 12 -15.76 -7.40 12.05
C ILE A 12 -14.54 -8.24 11.69
N ASN A 13 -14.69 -9.56 11.61
CA ASN A 13 -13.60 -10.45 11.24
C ASN A 13 -13.12 -10.18 9.82
N GLN A 14 -14.05 -9.94 8.89
CA GLN A 14 -13.70 -9.56 7.52
C GLN A 14 -12.96 -8.24 7.48
N ALA A 15 -13.44 -7.24 8.22
CA ALA A 15 -12.79 -5.94 8.29
C ALA A 15 -11.37 -6.05 8.86
N PHE A 16 -11.19 -6.89 9.88
CA PHE A 16 -9.88 -7.14 10.46
C PHE A 16 -8.93 -7.78 9.44
N ASN A 17 -9.42 -8.82 8.75
CA ASN A 17 -8.62 -9.51 7.74
C ASN A 17 -8.29 -8.61 6.56
N ASP A 18 -9.25 -7.77 6.13
CA ASP A 18 -9.04 -6.81 5.05
C ASP A 18 -7.97 -5.78 5.43
N THR A 19 -8.02 -5.31 6.69
CA THR A 19 -7.05 -4.35 7.20
C THR A 19 -5.65 -4.98 7.24
N LYS A 20 -5.57 -6.23 7.70
CA LYS A 20 -4.31 -6.96 7.74
C LYS A 20 -3.74 -7.17 6.34
N GLY A 21 -4.61 -7.53 5.38
CA GLY A 21 -4.21 -7.69 3.98
C GLY A 21 -3.72 -6.37 3.38
N ALA A 22 -4.41 -5.27 3.68
CA ALA A 22 -4.01 -3.94 3.21
C ALA A 22 -2.66 -3.52 3.80
N TYR A 23 -2.40 -3.87 5.05
CA TYR A 23 -1.09 -3.60 5.67
C TYR A 23 0.02 -4.37 4.95
N THR A 24 -0.23 -5.64 4.64
CA THR A 24 0.74 -6.46 3.92
C THR A 24 1.04 -5.89 2.54
N LEU A 25 -0.01 -5.42 1.84
CA LEU A 25 0.16 -4.77 0.53
C LEU A 25 0.95 -3.46 0.64
N TYR A 26 0.67 -2.68 1.68
CA TYR A 26 1.42 -1.45 1.92
C TYR A 26 2.90 -1.74 2.17
N GLU A 27 3.20 -2.73 3.00
CA GLU A 27 4.58 -3.13 3.28
C GLU A 27 5.29 -3.59 2.00
N ALA A 28 4.60 -4.38 1.16
CA ALA A 28 5.15 -4.84 -0.11
C ALA A 28 5.40 -3.67 -1.06
N ALA A 29 4.46 -2.72 -1.14
CA ALA A 29 4.60 -1.54 -2.00
C ALA A 29 5.76 -0.66 -1.53
N LYS A 30 5.96 -0.54 -0.22
CA LYS A 30 7.06 0.22 0.36
C LYS A 30 8.41 -0.40 -0.02
N LYS A 31 8.51 -1.72 0.08
CA LYS A 31 9.73 -2.44 -0.30
C LYS A 31 10.01 -2.30 -1.79
N THR A 32 8.98 -2.39 -2.61
CA THR A 32 9.10 -2.21 -4.05
C THR A 32 9.58 -0.80 -4.38
N LYS A 33 9.01 0.22 -3.73
CA LYS A 33 9.45 1.60 -3.94
C LYS A 33 10.91 1.77 -3.57
N ASP A 34 11.35 1.22 -2.44
CA ASP A 34 12.74 1.33 -2.00
C ASP A 34 13.69 0.66 -3.00
N ALA A 35 13.30 -0.50 -3.54
CA ALA A 35 14.09 -1.19 -4.56
C ALA A 35 14.15 -0.38 -5.86
N ARG A 36 13.03 0.21 -6.28
CA ARG A 36 12.96 1.03 -7.48
C ARG A 36 13.77 2.33 -7.32
N LEU A 37 13.79 2.90 -6.11
CA LEU A 37 14.59 4.06 -5.81
C LEU A 37 16.09 3.76 -5.97
N ALA A 38 16.54 2.63 -5.44
CA ALA A 38 17.92 2.20 -5.59
C ALA A 38 18.30 2.02 -7.06
N SER A 39 17.40 1.39 -7.82
CA SER A 39 17.58 1.20 -9.27
C SER A 39 17.63 2.54 -10.01
N PHE A 40 16.75 3.47 -9.65
CA PHE A 40 16.71 4.79 -10.25
C PHE A 40 18.00 5.56 -9.99
N ASN A 41 18.48 5.56 -8.75
CA ASN A 41 19.73 6.25 -8.39
C ASN A 41 20.92 5.68 -9.15
N ASN A 42 21.00 4.36 -9.27
CA ASN A 42 22.03 3.69 -10.03
C ASN A 42 21.96 4.07 -11.51
N SER A 43 20.75 4.13 -12.06
CA SER A 43 20.54 4.49 -13.47
C SER A 43 20.86 5.94 -13.75
N LYS A 44 20.58 6.82 -12.78
CA LYS A 44 20.93 8.24 -12.89
C LYS A 44 22.44 8.41 -13.04
N ASP A 45 23.21 7.69 -12.23
CA ASP A 45 24.67 7.73 -12.29
C ASP A 45 25.16 7.22 -13.65
N ARG A 46 24.59 6.11 -14.13
CA ARG A 46 24.94 5.53 -15.44
C ARG A 46 24.56 6.45 -16.59
N PHE A 47 23.43 7.12 -16.48
CA PHE A 47 23.00 8.07 -17.50
C PHE A 47 23.96 9.26 -17.55
N ASP A 48 24.37 9.78 -16.40
CA ASP A 48 25.32 10.89 -16.32
C ASP A 48 26.67 10.49 -16.90
N GLU A 49 27.07 9.23 -16.79
CA GLU A 49 28.30 8.70 -17.35
C GLU A 49 28.16 8.29 -18.81
N GLY A 50 26.95 8.36 -19.37
CA GLY A 50 26.70 8.00 -20.76
C GLY A 50 26.61 6.51 -21.02
N ILE A 51 26.47 5.67 -19.98
CA ILE A 51 26.43 4.22 -20.11
C ILE A 51 25.08 3.74 -20.61
N ILE A 52 23.97 4.41 -20.20
CA ILE A 52 22.63 4.08 -20.68
C ILE A 52 22.03 5.25 -21.44
N ASP A 53 21.09 4.97 -22.34
CA ASP A 53 20.44 6.00 -23.13
C ASP A 53 19.27 6.63 -22.36
N SER A 54 18.73 7.73 -22.91
CA SER A 54 17.65 8.48 -22.26
C SER A 54 16.36 7.67 -22.21
N PHE A 55 16.13 6.78 -23.17
CA PHE A 55 14.94 5.93 -23.20
C PHE A 55 14.92 4.98 -22.00
N ASN A 56 16.02 4.27 -21.78
CA ASN A 56 16.14 3.36 -20.64
C ASN A 56 16.08 4.12 -19.31
N TYR A 57 16.69 5.29 -19.23
CA TYR A 57 16.62 6.13 -18.04
C TYR A 57 15.18 6.53 -17.73
N LEU A 58 14.41 6.95 -18.74
CA LEU A 58 13.03 7.35 -18.58
C LEU A 58 12.14 6.18 -18.14
N GLN A 59 12.39 4.98 -18.68
CA GLN A 59 11.64 3.79 -18.27
C GLN A 59 11.84 3.47 -16.79
N ILE A 60 13.07 3.58 -16.32
CA ILE A 60 13.40 3.31 -14.93
C ILE A 60 12.79 4.37 -14.02
N LYS A 61 12.84 5.64 -14.46
CA LYS A 61 12.20 6.74 -13.75
C LYS A 61 10.70 6.53 -13.63
N GLN A 62 10.04 6.12 -14.72
CA GLN A 62 8.61 5.84 -14.72
C GLN A 62 8.26 4.69 -13.78
N SER A 63 9.09 3.65 -13.74
CA SER A 63 8.90 2.55 -12.81
C SER A 63 8.98 3.02 -11.35
N TYR A 64 9.92 3.89 -11.06
CA TYR A 64 10.04 4.47 -9.73
C TYR A 64 8.83 5.34 -9.40
N ASP A 65 8.44 6.24 -10.28
CA ASP A 65 7.28 7.12 -10.08
C ASP A 65 6.01 6.32 -9.86
N SER A 66 5.83 5.25 -10.62
CA SER A 66 4.69 4.35 -10.48
C SER A 66 4.68 3.66 -9.11
N SER A 67 5.86 3.23 -8.64
CA SER A 67 5.97 2.58 -7.32
C SER A 67 5.70 3.55 -6.17
N VAL A 68 6.06 4.84 -6.32
CA VAL A 68 5.72 5.88 -5.35
C VAL A 68 4.21 6.05 -5.26
N SER A 69 3.52 6.11 -6.41
CA SER A 69 2.06 6.21 -6.47
C SER A 69 1.39 5.00 -5.84
N ASP A 70 1.92 3.81 -6.10
CA ASP A 70 1.38 2.56 -5.53
C ASP A 70 1.53 2.53 -4.01
N GLU A 71 2.67 2.99 -3.51
CA GLU A 71 2.88 3.07 -2.06
C GLU A 71 1.88 4.03 -1.41
N ILE A 72 1.69 5.21 -1.99
CA ILE A 72 0.76 6.21 -1.47
C ILE A 72 -0.66 5.65 -1.48
N ARG A 73 -1.07 5.01 -2.59
CA ARG A 73 -2.40 4.43 -2.71
C ARG A 73 -2.61 3.32 -1.69
N SER A 74 -1.63 2.44 -1.52
CA SER A 74 -1.68 1.35 -0.56
C SER A 74 -1.73 1.87 0.87
N LYS A 75 -1.01 2.95 1.17
CA LYS A 75 -1.00 3.59 2.47
C LYS A 75 -2.39 4.12 2.82
N TYR A 76 -3.01 4.86 1.90
CA TYR A 76 -4.34 5.42 2.14
C TYR A 76 -5.39 4.33 2.24
N ASP A 77 -5.29 3.28 1.43
CA ASP A 77 -6.19 2.13 1.50
C ASP A 77 -6.10 1.46 2.88
N TYR A 78 -4.89 1.26 3.37
CA TYR A 78 -4.67 0.70 4.70
C TYR A 78 -5.26 1.60 5.79
N ILE A 79 -5.00 2.90 5.73
CA ILE A 79 -5.51 3.87 6.71
C ILE A 79 -7.04 3.88 6.70
N PHE A 80 -7.65 3.86 5.51
CA PHE A 80 -9.10 3.81 5.38
C PHE A 80 -9.68 2.56 6.02
N LYS A 81 -9.09 1.41 5.74
CA LYS A 81 -9.57 0.14 6.30
C LYS A 81 -9.37 0.09 7.81
N LEU A 82 -8.28 0.67 8.30
CA LEU A 82 -8.04 0.78 9.73
C LEU A 82 -9.12 1.64 10.41
N LYS A 83 -9.50 2.75 9.78
CA LYS A 83 -10.56 3.62 10.30
C LYS A 83 -11.91 2.93 10.31
N VAL A 84 -12.21 2.14 9.28
CA VAL A 84 -13.44 1.35 9.24
C VAL A 84 -13.45 0.33 10.38
N LEU A 85 -12.33 -0.32 10.62
CA LEU A 85 -12.19 -1.28 11.70
C LEU A 85 -12.39 -0.61 13.07
N GLU A 86 -11.78 0.54 13.27
CA GLU A 86 -11.96 1.33 14.50
C GLU A 86 -13.43 1.71 14.71
N PHE A 87 -14.10 2.07 13.63
CA PHE A 87 -15.53 2.40 13.67
C PHE A 87 -16.35 1.21 14.16
N TYR A 88 -16.07 0.02 13.64
CA TYR A 88 -16.78 -1.18 14.08
C TYR A 88 -16.55 -1.49 15.55
N PHE A 89 -15.33 -1.33 16.03
CA PHE A 89 -15.02 -1.55 17.44
C PHE A 89 -15.62 -0.46 18.33
N GLY A 90 -15.81 0.75 17.81
CA GLY A 90 -16.40 1.84 18.55
C GLY A 90 -17.90 1.76 18.70
N ILE A 91 -18.61 1.14 17.75
CA ILE A 91 -20.07 1.09 17.75
C ILE A 91 -20.64 0.43 19.01
N PRO A 92 -20.17 -0.77 19.43
CA PRO A 92 -20.72 -1.38 20.63
C PRO A 92 -20.49 -0.57 21.91
N ILE A 93 -19.42 0.21 21.92
CA ILE A 93 -19.07 1.03 23.08
C ILE A 93 -19.96 2.27 23.13
N SER A 94 -20.30 2.81 21.97
CA SER A 94 -21.11 4.02 21.86
C SER A 94 -22.56 3.79 22.26
N MET A 95 -23.05 2.58 22.14
CA MET A 95 -24.45 2.25 22.50
C MET A 95 -24.57 1.78 23.93
#